data_ad2d4380b4796551d26c17742699a527
#
_entry.id   ad2d4380b4796551d26c17742699a527
#
_cell.length_a   1.000
_cell.length_b   1.000
_cell.length_c   1.000
_cell.angle_alpha   90.00
_cell.angle_beta   90.00
_cell.angle_gamma   90.00
#
_symmetry.space_group_name_H-M   'P 1'
#
loop_
_entity.id
_entity.type
_entity.pdbx_description
1 polymer ?
#
loop_
_entity_poly.entity_id
_entity_poly.type
_entity_poly.pdbx_seq_one_letter_code
_entity_poly.pdbx_strand_id
1 'polypeptide(L)'
;MAIDEISIASFAHRFDNKLDLIDVREVDEYESGHVSGAVNIPLSEFVGRLNEIPKTTVFFICRSGSRSMQACEICVDAGLTSVINVAGGTMGWIAAGREVVLGGQPE
;
A
#
# COMPACT_ATOMS: atom_id res chain seq x y z
N MET A 1 -8.22 17.85 3.75
CA MET A 1 -8.48 16.70 4.64
C MET A 1 -7.16 16.01 4.97
N ALA A 2 -6.94 15.72 6.23
CA ALA A 2 -5.74 14.99 6.64
C ALA A 2 -5.87 13.52 6.27
N ILE A 3 -4.77 12.93 5.77
CA ILE A 3 -4.71 11.51 5.44
C ILE A 3 -4.25 10.74 6.69
N ASP A 4 -4.97 9.70 7.06
CA ASP A 4 -4.56 8.85 8.17
C ASP A 4 -3.29 8.08 7.81
N GLU A 5 -2.39 7.96 8.78
CA GLU A 5 -1.17 7.18 8.62
C GLU A 5 -1.04 6.15 9.74
N ILE A 6 -0.41 5.04 9.43
CA ILE A 6 -0.09 4.01 10.41
C ILE A 6 1.41 3.74 10.35
N SER A 7 2.03 3.58 11.52
CA SER A 7 3.45 3.23 11.60
C SER A 7 3.65 1.77 11.20
N ILE A 8 4.88 1.40 10.83
CA ILE A 8 5.20 0.00 10.53
C ILE A 8 4.92 -0.90 11.73
N ALA A 9 5.27 -0.48 12.94
CA ALA A 9 5.03 -1.29 14.14
C ALA A 9 3.53 -1.56 14.33
N SER A 10 2.71 -0.53 14.21
CA SER A 10 1.25 -0.68 14.35
C SER A 10 0.65 -1.47 13.21
N PHE A 11 1.13 -1.24 11.98
CA PHE A 11 0.67 -1.97 10.81
C PHE A 11 1.00 -3.47 10.94
N ALA A 12 2.22 -3.80 11.35
CA ALA A 12 2.62 -5.19 11.55
C ALA A 12 1.77 -5.87 12.62
N HIS A 13 1.41 -5.14 13.66
CA HIS A 13 0.57 -5.67 14.74
C HIS A 13 -0.86 -5.94 14.26
N ARG A 14 -1.40 -5.11 13.38
CA ARG A 14 -2.75 -5.26 12.81
C ARG A 14 -2.80 -6.22 11.64
N PHE A 15 -1.65 -6.52 11.04
CA PHE A 15 -1.58 -7.22 9.76
C PHE A 15 -2.25 -8.60 9.82
N ASP A 16 -3.10 -8.86 8.83
CA ASP A 16 -3.60 -10.20 8.51
C ASP A 16 -3.82 -10.27 6.99
N ASN A 17 -4.03 -11.47 6.47
CA ASN A 17 -4.17 -11.69 5.03
C ASN A 17 -5.49 -11.16 4.45
N LYS A 18 -6.35 -10.60 5.29
CA LYS A 18 -7.67 -10.10 4.87
C LYS A 18 -7.71 -8.59 4.71
N LEU A 19 -6.61 -7.89 5.03
CA LEU A 19 -6.53 -6.46 4.82
C LEU A 19 -6.52 -6.14 3.33
N ASP A 20 -7.24 -5.08 2.97
CA ASP A 20 -7.11 -4.52 1.62
C ASP A 20 -5.83 -3.66 1.62
N LEU A 21 -4.79 -4.17 0.99
CA LEU A 21 -3.48 -3.51 0.92
C LEU A 21 -3.09 -3.35 -0.55
N ILE A 22 -2.78 -2.12 -0.92
CA ILE A 22 -2.35 -1.80 -2.28
C ILE A 22 -0.94 -1.26 -2.26
N ASP A 23 -0.06 -1.89 -3.05
CA ASP A 23 1.32 -1.47 -3.25
C ASP A 23 1.38 -0.64 -4.53
N VAL A 24 1.76 0.63 -4.40
CA VAL A 24 1.76 1.56 -5.54
C VAL A 24 3.14 1.75 -6.16
N ARG A 25 4.11 0.87 -5.82
CA ARG A 25 5.42 0.87 -6.47
C ARG A 25 5.26 0.36 -7.91
N GLU A 26 6.29 0.58 -8.72
CA GLU A 26 6.29 0.04 -10.07
C GLU A 26 6.44 -1.48 -10.03
N VAL A 27 6.08 -2.15 -11.13
CA VAL A 27 5.97 -3.60 -11.20
C VAL A 27 7.28 -4.31 -10.80
N ASP A 28 8.43 -3.81 -11.27
CA ASP A 28 9.73 -4.42 -10.98
C ASP A 28 10.09 -4.32 -9.49
N GLU A 29 9.76 -3.20 -8.84
CA GLU A 29 9.96 -3.05 -7.40
C GLU A 29 9.08 -4.05 -6.64
N TYR A 30 7.83 -4.15 -7.03
CA TYR A 30 6.85 -5.05 -6.40
C TYR A 30 7.32 -6.51 -6.53
N GLU A 31 7.73 -6.90 -7.72
CA GLU A 31 8.19 -8.28 -7.98
C GLU A 31 9.45 -8.65 -7.21
N SER A 32 10.28 -7.68 -6.87
CA SER A 32 11.51 -7.92 -6.11
C SER A 32 11.27 -8.20 -4.62
N GLY A 33 10.07 -7.97 -4.14
CA GLY A 33 9.66 -8.29 -2.78
C GLY A 33 8.57 -7.36 -2.30
N HIS A 34 7.43 -7.92 -1.89
CA HIS A 34 6.29 -7.14 -1.41
C HIS A 34 5.65 -7.81 -0.20
N VAL A 35 4.87 -7.05 0.55
CA VAL A 35 4.12 -7.58 1.69
C VAL A 35 3.06 -8.55 1.18
N SER A 36 2.96 -9.71 1.78
CA SER A 36 1.99 -10.75 1.38
C SER A 36 0.57 -10.17 1.35
N GLY A 37 -0.16 -10.45 0.27
CA GLY A 37 -1.52 -9.97 0.08
C GLY A 37 -1.63 -8.59 -0.57
N ALA A 38 -0.54 -7.85 -0.72
CA ALA A 38 -0.56 -6.55 -1.38
C ALA A 38 -0.85 -6.70 -2.87
N VAL A 39 -1.86 -6.00 -3.35
CA VAL A 39 -2.18 -5.93 -4.78
C VAL A 39 -1.40 -4.78 -5.40
N ASN A 40 -0.73 -5.02 -6.51
CA ASN A 40 0.07 -3.98 -7.15
C ASN A 40 -0.78 -3.13 -8.11
N ILE A 41 -0.88 -1.85 -7.81
CA ILE A 41 -1.44 -0.85 -8.74
C ILE A 41 -0.41 0.27 -8.77
N PRO A 42 0.51 0.28 -9.77
CA PRO A 42 1.57 1.29 -9.82
C PRO A 42 1.03 2.72 -9.85
N LEU A 43 1.71 3.62 -9.17
CA LEU A 43 1.29 5.02 -9.13
C LEU A 43 1.16 5.61 -10.54
N SER A 44 2.03 5.18 -11.47
CA SER A 44 1.98 5.61 -12.87
C SER A 44 0.67 5.25 -13.60
N GLU A 45 -0.07 4.25 -13.09
CA GLU A 45 -1.33 3.79 -13.66
C GLU A 45 -2.52 4.10 -12.75
N PHE A 46 -2.27 4.69 -11.59
CA PHE A 46 -3.22 4.73 -10.49
C PHE A 46 -4.53 5.46 -10.85
N VAL A 47 -4.41 6.64 -11.45
CA VAL A 47 -5.59 7.46 -11.80
C VAL A 47 -6.51 6.72 -12.75
N GLY A 48 -5.95 5.98 -13.72
CA GLY A 48 -6.73 5.20 -14.68
C GLY A 48 -7.33 3.92 -14.11
N ARG A 49 -6.98 3.57 -12.87
CA ARG A 49 -7.39 2.31 -12.24
C ARG A 49 -8.13 2.52 -10.92
N LEU A 50 -8.64 3.72 -10.68
CA LEU A 50 -9.37 4.04 -9.45
C LEU A 50 -10.58 3.13 -9.21
N ASN A 51 -11.19 2.62 -10.28
CA ASN A 51 -12.33 1.71 -10.18
C ASN A 51 -11.95 0.35 -9.58
N GLU A 52 -10.66 0.03 -9.47
CA GLU A 52 -10.19 -1.20 -8.85
C GLU A 52 -10.01 -1.07 -7.33
N ILE A 53 -10.09 0.15 -6.79
CA ILE A 53 -9.90 0.38 -5.36
C ILE A 53 -11.16 -0.05 -4.61
N PRO A 54 -11.03 -0.94 -3.60
CA PRO A 54 -12.16 -1.32 -2.77
C PRO A 54 -12.75 -0.09 -2.05
N LYS A 55 -14.05 -0.11 -1.80
CA LYS A 55 -14.75 0.99 -1.10
C LYS A 55 -14.80 0.73 0.41
N THR A 56 -13.90 -0.06 0.91
CA THR A 56 -13.71 -0.37 2.32
C THR A 56 -12.48 0.39 2.82
N THR A 57 -12.02 0.11 4.03
CA THR A 57 -10.74 0.65 4.52
C THR A 57 -9.60 0.01 3.73
N VAL A 58 -8.79 0.83 3.08
CA VAL A 58 -7.68 0.37 2.25
C VAL A 58 -6.37 0.97 2.76
N PHE A 59 -5.37 0.11 2.92
CA PHE A 59 -4.01 0.52 3.27
C PHE A 59 -3.19 0.65 1.99
N PHE A 60 -2.39 1.70 1.92
CA PHE A 60 -1.52 1.95 0.77
C PHE A 60 -0.06 1.92 1.20
N ILE A 61 0.77 1.20 0.47
CA ILE A 61 2.19 1.05 0.78
C ILE A 61 3.02 1.33 -0.47
N CYS A 62 4.19 1.90 -0.27
CA CYS A 62 5.19 2.04 -1.31
C CYS A 62 6.55 1.69 -0.72
N ARG A 63 7.64 2.27 -1.22
CA ARG A 63 8.97 1.98 -0.68
C ARG A 63 9.15 2.55 0.73
N SER A 64 8.81 3.83 0.93
CA SER A 64 9.06 4.55 2.18
C SER A 64 7.91 5.46 2.65
N GLY A 65 6.80 5.51 1.92
CA GLY A 65 5.59 6.21 2.34
C GLY A 65 5.18 7.43 1.54
N SER A 66 6.01 7.96 0.63
CA SER A 66 5.66 9.20 -0.08
C SER A 66 4.75 8.97 -1.30
N ARG A 67 5.03 7.96 -2.12
CA ARG A 67 4.15 7.64 -3.28
C ARG A 67 2.80 7.13 -2.80
N SER A 68 2.77 6.34 -1.74
CA SER A 68 1.52 5.85 -1.18
C SER A 68 0.70 6.98 -0.56
N MET A 69 1.33 8.01 -0.01
CA MET A 69 0.63 9.22 0.42
C MET A 69 -0.03 9.92 -0.76
N GLN A 70 0.67 10.04 -1.89
CA GLN A 70 0.09 10.61 -3.11
C GLN A 70 -1.12 9.81 -3.58
N ALA A 71 -1.05 8.48 -3.53
CA ALA A 71 -2.18 7.62 -3.89
C ALA A 71 -3.38 7.88 -2.97
N CYS A 72 -3.14 8.03 -1.67
CA CYS A 72 -4.20 8.37 -0.72
C CYS A 72 -4.85 9.72 -1.06
N GLU A 73 -4.04 10.72 -1.41
CA GLU A 73 -4.55 12.03 -1.80
C GLU A 73 -5.42 11.95 -3.07
N ILE A 74 -4.99 11.18 -4.05
CA ILE A 74 -5.77 10.94 -5.27
C ILE A 74 -7.11 10.30 -4.92
N CYS A 75 -7.10 9.30 -4.03
CA CYS A 75 -8.32 8.63 -3.58
C CYS A 75 -9.29 9.61 -2.91
N VAL A 76 -8.78 10.41 -1.99
CA VAL A 76 -9.63 11.38 -1.26
C VAL A 76 -10.25 12.38 -2.24
N ASP A 77 -9.49 12.87 -3.20
CA ASP A 77 -10.00 13.78 -4.24
C ASP A 77 -11.08 13.12 -5.09
N ALA A 78 -11.04 11.80 -5.22
CA ALA A 78 -12.03 11.04 -5.99
C ALA A 78 -13.22 10.55 -5.12
N GLY A 79 -13.25 10.94 -3.84
CA GLY A 79 -14.33 10.56 -2.92
C GLY A 79 -14.10 9.26 -2.17
N LEU A 80 -12.92 8.63 -2.31
CA LEU A 80 -12.56 7.42 -1.59
C LEU A 80 -11.79 7.82 -0.33
N THR A 81 -12.50 7.97 0.78
CA THR A 81 -11.95 8.62 1.98
C THR A 81 -11.49 7.66 3.08
N SER A 82 -11.75 6.36 2.94
CA SER A 82 -11.33 5.35 3.94
C SER A 82 -9.96 4.78 3.60
N VAL A 83 -8.95 5.66 3.52
CA VAL A 83 -7.60 5.30 3.10
C VAL A 83 -6.60 5.57 4.22
N ILE A 84 -5.60 4.72 4.34
CA ILE A 84 -4.55 4.82 5.36
C ILE A 84 -3.21 4.61 4.70
N ASN A 85 -2.29 5.55 4.89
CA ASN A 85 -0.93 5.42 4.39
C ASN A 85 -0.06 4.64 5.37
N VAL A 86 0.65 3.63 4.89
CA VAL A 86 1.62 2.90 5.71
C VAL A 86 2.94 3.67 5.69
N ALA A 87 3.17 4.45 6.73
CA ALA A 87 4.40 5.22 6.89
C ALA A 87 5.57 4.26 7.07
N GLY A 88 6.70 4.54 6.43
CA GLY A 88 7.88 3.67 6.45
C GLY A 88 7.90 2.64 5.31
N GLY A 89 6.76 2.26 4.79
CA GLY A 89 6.63 1.45 3.60
C GLY A 89 7.26 0.06 3.67
N THR A 90 7.52 -0.53 2.51
CA THR A 90 8.11 -1.87 2.40
C THR A 90 9.52 -1.92 3.00
N MET A 91 10.28 -0.83 2.89
CA MET A 91 11.61 -0.75 3.54
C MET A 91 11.50 -0.88 5.05
N GLY A 92 10.54 -0.17 5.66
CA GLY A 92 10.32 -0.27 7.10
C GLY A 92 9.85 -1.66 7.52
N TRP A 93 9.03 -2.29 6.71
CA TRP A 93 8.56 -3.66 6.94
C TRP A 93 9.74 -4.64 6.96
N ILE A 94 10.63 -4.55 5.97
CA ILE A 94 11.82 -5.40 5.89
C ILE A 94 12.78 -5.10 7.05
N ALA A 95 12.99 -3.83 7.37
CA ALA A 95 13.87 -3.42 8.47
C ALA A 95 13.35 -3.92 9.83
N ALA A 96 12.04 -4.13 9.96
CA ALA A 96 11.44 -4.71 11.16
C ALA A 96 11.57 -6.24 11.22
N GLY A 97 12.28 -6.85 10.26
CA GLY A 97 12.50 -8.30 10.22
C GLY A 97 11.34 -9.08 9.66
N ARG A 98 10.40 -8.43 8.98
CA ARG A 98 9.20 -9.09 8.44
C ARG A 98 9.50 -9.62 7.03
N GLU A 99 8.86 -10.73 6.69
CA GLU A 99 9.07 -11.40 5.41
C GLU A 99 8.32 -10.71 4.27
N VAL A 100 8.88 -10.82 3.07
CA VAL A 100 8.24 -10.40 1.82
C VAL A 100 8.10 -11.60 0.90
N VAL A 101 7.16 -11.51 -0.05
CA VAL A 101 7.00 -12.52 -1.09
C VAL A 101 7.51 -11.96 -2.42
N LEU A 102 8.00 -12.83 -3.28
CA LEU A 102 8.59 -12.46 -4.58
C LEU A 102 7.58 -12.72 -5.69
N GLY A 103 7.76 -12.04 -6.81
CA GLY A 103 7.00 -12.28 -8.02
C GLY A 103 5.84 -11.32 -8.20
N GLY A 104 5.05 -11.53 -9.25
CA GLY A 104 4.00 -10.61 -9.68
C GLY A 104 2.62 -10.86 -9.08
N GLN A 105 2.49 -11.84 -8.18
CA GLN A 105 1.22 -12.14 -7.53
C GLN A 105 1.24 -11.70 -6.08
N PRO A 106 0.09 -11.38 -5.46
CA PRO A 106 0.05 -10.97 -4.06
C PRO A 106 0.67 -11.98 -3.10
N GLU A 107 0.66 -13.23 -3.45
CA GLU A 107 1.26 -14.29 -2.64
C GLU A 107 2.28 -15.09 -3.42
#